data_04b4faf75f20b95261e787d101daa9d0
#
_entry.id   04b4faf75f20b95261e787d101daa9d0
#
_cell.length_a   1.000
_cell.length_b   1.000
_cell.length_c   1.000
_cell.angle_alpha   90.00
_cell.angle_beta   90.00
_cell.angle_gamma   90.00
#
_symmetry.space_group_name_H-M   'P 1'
#
loop_
_entity.id
_entity.type
_entity.pdbx_description
1 polymer ?
#
loop_
_entity_poly.entity_id
_entity_poly.type
_entity_poly.pdbx_seq_one_letter_code
_entity_poly.pdbx_strand_id
1 'polypeptide(L)'
;MRKIMNIKYISMIALAAALVGCSKNGQMDEDILHDGPVFSADFQKPSVQSKVTHTDDGNALKLAWEKSDKIGIWTEAEGKALQSNSAYLADQEGARTTFSYQARSQRIRWAGDNVPQSFYACYPYNADRGTDPHKAKVGISALQSQYSSGSTAHLAENDFIWAAVENVTKSDDAVNLTFHHPFSILDLELTTDTRMKLD
;
A
#
# COMPACT_ATOMS: atom_id res chain seq x y z
N MET A 1 -82.48 -6.30 30.47
CA MET A 1 -81.90 -5.45 29.44
C MET A 1 -80.39 -5.55 29.50
N ARG A 2 -79.76 -6.30 28.53
CA ARG A 2 -78.33 -6.45 28.45
C ARG A 2 -77.77 -5.33 27.55
N LYS A 3 -76.88 -4.53 28.09
CA LYS A 3 -76.22 -3.47 27.38
C LYS A 3 -75.00 -4.06 26.70
N ILE A 4 -75.03 -4.16 25.40
CA ILE A 4 -73.93 -4.61 24.55
C ILE A 4 -72.97 -3.45 24.46
N MET A 5 -71.80 -3.64 25.01
CA MET A 5 -70.69 -2.67 24.98
C MET A 5 -69.91 -2.86 23.66
N ASN A 6 -69.86 -1.82 22.85
CA ASN A 6 -69.23 -1.80 21.54
C ASN A 6 -67.69 -1.98 21.61
N ILE A 7 -67.23 -3.09 21.11
CA ILE A 7 -65.82 -3.52 20.99
C ILE A 7 -65.10 -2.78 19.82
N LYS A 8 -65.51 -1.60 19.43
CA LYS A 8 -64.94 -0.90 18.27
C LYS A 8 -63.80 0.08 18.57
N TYR A 9 -63.40 0.25 19.85
CA TYR A 9 -62.38 1.24 20.23
C TYR A 9 -61.09 0.67 20.83
N ILE A 10 -60.94 -0.66 20.89
CA ILE A 10 -59.71 -1.28 21.48
C ILE A 10 -58.64 -1.61 20.40
N SER A 11 -58.97 -1.53 19.09
CA SER A 11 -58.02 -1.88 18.03
C SER A 11 -57.17 -0.72 17.53
N MET A 12 -57.25 0.47 18.12
CA MET A 12 -56.55 1.67 17.58
C MET A 12 -55.42 2.20 18.43
N ILE A 13 -55.09 1.54 19.56
CA ILE A 13 -53.99 1.98 20.42
C ILE A 13 -52.72 1.07 20.32
N ALA A 14 -52.79 -0.07 19.63
CA ALA A 14 -51.69 -1.01 19.54
C ALA A 14 -50.80 -0.83 18.29
N LEU A 15 -51.03 0.17 17.44
CA LEU A 15 -50.27 0.34 16.18
C LEU A 15 -49.40 1.61 16.13
N ALA A 16 -49.26 2.33 17.23
CA ALA A 16 -48.44 3.54 17.28
C ALA A 16 -47.10 3.39 18.04
N ALA A 17 -46.75 2.18 18.48
CA ALA A 17 -45.50 1.94 19.23
C ALA A 17 -44.42 1.16 18.45
N ALA A 18 -44.57 0.96 17.14
CA ALA A 18 -43.63 0.15 16.34
C ALA A 18 -42.85 0.93 15.29
N LEU A 19 -42.77 2.27 15.34
CA LEU A 19 -42.00 3.09 14.39
C LEU A 19 -40.94 3.98 15.06
N VAL A 20 -40.47 3.65 16.26
CA VAL A 20 -39.25 4.22 16.83
C VAL A 20 -38.24 3.09 16.98
N GLY A 21 -37.81 2.55 15.84
CA GLY A 21 -36.79 1.52 15.79
C GLY A 21 -35.95 1.69 14.56
N CYS A 22 -34.75 2.21 14.76
CA CYS A 22 -33.63 2.13 13.82
C CYS A 22 -33.68 3.04 12.59
N SER A 23 -33.55 4.32 12.81
CA SER A 23 -32.73 5.15 11.97
C SER A 23 -31.34 5.30 12.64
N LYS A 24 -30.60 4.22 12.78
CA LYS A 24 -29.15 4.33 12.73
C LYS A 24 -28.81 4.54 11.26
N ASN A 25 -28.93 5.79 10.80
CA ASN A 25 -28.08 6.27 9.72
C ASN A 25 -26.68 5.81 10.07
N GLY A 26 -26.07 5.03 9.19
CA GLY A 26 -24.67 4.74 9.24
C GLY A 26 -23.87 6.03 9.06
N GLN A 27 -23.81 6.85 10.08
CA GLN A 27 -22.67 7.69 10.34
C GLN A 27 -21.58 6.66 10.61
N MET A 28 -20.72 6.45 9.61
CA MET A 28 -19.41 5.84 9.87
C MET A 28 -18.82 6.71 10.95
N ASP A 29 -18.52 6.09 12.10
CA ASP A 29 -17.80 6.78 13.17
C ASP A 29 -16.52 7.33 12.54
N GLU A 30 -16.45 8.65 12.34
CA GLU A 30 -15.25 9.33 11.86
C GLU A 30 -14.07 9.04 12.80
N ASP A 31 -14.32 8.80 14.07
CA ASP A 31 -13.31 8.38 15.05
C ASP A 31 -12.62 7.05 14.69
N ILE A 32 -13.26 6.17 13.89
CA ILE A 32 -12.62 4.94 13.42
C ILE A 32 -11.65 5.22 12.26
N LEU A 33 -11.78 6.34 11.56
CA LEU A 33 -10.93 6.68 10.44
C LEU A 33 -9.51 7.13 10.86
N HIS A 34 -9.35 7.64 12.08
CA HIS A 34 -8.09 8.25 12.57
C HIS A 34 -7.24 7.35 13.47
N ASP A 35 -7.61 6.09 13.72
CA ASP A 35 -6.90 5.18 14.62
C ASP A 35 -5.74 4.39 13.96
N GLY A 36 -5.25 4.81 12.83
CA GLY A 36 -4.13 4.19 12.14
C GLY A 36 -3.21 5.20 11.50
N PRO A 37 -1.95 4.82 11.24
CA PRO A 37 -1.01 5.68 10.54
C PRO A 37 -1.48 5.97 9.12
N VAL A 38 -1.28 7.20 8.69
CA VAL A 38 -1.30 7.58 7.27
C VAL A 38 0.08 7.29 6.72
N PHE A 39 0.17 6.59 5.60
CA PHE A 39 1.43 6.33 4.94
C PHE A 39 1.60 7.27 3.75
N SER A 40 2.79 7.84 3.64
CA SER A 40 3.26 8.52 2.43
C SER A 40 4.52 7.82 1.92
N ALA A 41 4.81 7.96 0.65
CA ALA A 41 6.04 7.40 0.11
C ALA A 41 6.74 8.35 -0.86
N ASP A 42 8.05 8.27 -0.83
CA ASP A 42 8.94 8.84 -1.83
C ASP A 42 10.06 7.83 -2.17
N PHE A 43 10.87 8.19 -3.16
CA PHE A 43 12.04 7.40 -3.54
C PHE A 43 13.30 8.04 -2.99
N GLN A 44 14.24 7.21 -2.54
CA GLN A 44 15.56 7.70 -2.18
C GLN A 44 16.20 8.36 -3.39
N LYS A 45 16.66 9.58 -3.20
CA LYS A 45 17.49 10.23 -4.23
C LYS A 45 18.80 9.45 -4.33
N PRO A 46 19.22 9.01 -5.52
CA PRO A 46 20.48 8.31 -5.68
C PRO A 46 21.61 9.20 -5.14
N SER A 47 22.34 8.69 -4.16
CA SER A 47 23.48 9.37 -3.55
C SER A 47 24.73 9.33 -4.44
N VAL A 48 24.71 8.51 -5.46
CA VAL A 48 25.74 8.38 -6.51
C VAL A 48 25.00 8.38 -7.83
N GLN A 49 25.53 9.08 -8.83
CA GLN A 49 25.04 8.99 -10.20
C GLN A 49 25.20 7.55 -10.71
N SER A 50 24.24 6.67 -10.39
CA SER A 50 24.12 5.45 -11.14
C SER A 50 23.58 5.83 -12.51
N LYS A 51 24.41 5.68 -13.51
CA LYS A 51 24.01 5.81 -14.90
C LYS A 51 23.06 4.67 -15.24
N VAL A 52 21.81 4.80 -14.92
CA VAL A 52 20.77 4.03 -15.61
C VAL A 52 19.70 5.01 -16.00
N THR A 53 19.81 5.38 -17.25
CA THR A 53 18.93 6.34 -17.89
C THR A 53 18.17 5.66 -18.99
N HIS A 54 16.88 5.83 -19.02
CA HIS A 54 16.13 5.77 -20.26
C HIS A 54 15.06 6.86 -20.30
N THR A 55 15.52 8.08 -20.51
CA THR A 55 14.82 9.08 -21.30
C THR A 55 15.85 9.67 -22.23
N ASP A 56 15.47 10.10 -23.40
CA ASP A 56 16.32 10.72 -24.43
C ASP A 56 17.14 11.92 -23.93
N ASP A 57 17.01 12.30 -22.68
CA ASP A 57 17.75 13.37 -22.00
C ASP A 57 19.01 12.90 -21.28
N GLY A 58 19.36 11.62 -21.36
CA GLY A 58 20.67 11.08 -20.98
C GLY A 58 20.94 10.92 -19.48
N ASN A 59 20.04 11.08 -18.48
CA ASN A 59 20.57 11.18 -17.13
C ASN A 59 19.84 10.62 -15.93
N ALA A 60 18.73 9.92 -15.97
CA ALA A 60 18.26 9.15 -14.80
C ALA A 60 16.92 8.45 -15.02
N LEU A 61 16.79 7.24 -14.55
CA LEU A 61 15.50 6.57 -14.41
C LEU A 61 14.65 7.40 -13.45
N LYS A 62 13.56 7.98 -13.94
CA LYS A 62 12.60 8.68 -13.10
C LYS A 62 11.61 7.66 -12.56
N LEU A 63 11.63 7.46 -11.26
CA LEU A 63 10.66 6.64 -10.57
C LEU A 63 9.42 7.48 -10.23
N ALA A 64 8.27 6.94 -10.54
CA ALA A 64 6.99 7.53 -10.19
C ALA A 64 6.01 6.42 -9.83
N TRP A 65 5.18 6.67 -8.84
CA TRP A 65 4.04 5.83 -8.51
C TRP A 65 2.96 6.00 -9.57
N GLU A 66 2.30 4.91 -9.90
CA GLU A 66 1.05 4.94 -10.63
C GLU A 66 -0.12 4.81 -9.64
N LYS A 67 -1.25 5.43 -9.98
CA LYS A 67 -2.45 5.28 -9.16
C LYS A 67 -2.83 3.80 -9.04
N SER A 68 -3.10 3.37 -7.83
CA SER A 68 -3.39 1.97 -7.47
C SER A 68 -2.20 1.03 -7.48
N ASP A 69 -0.97 1.51 -7.65
CA ASP A 69 0.22 0.74 -7.32
C ASP A 69 0.07 0.15 -5.92
N LYS A 70 0.42 -1.12 -5.79
CA LYS A 70 0.16 -1.85 -4.55
C LYS A 70 1.44 -2.21 -3.83
N ILE A 71 1.52 -1.81 -2.55
CA ILE A 71 2.60 -2.18 -1.64
C ILE A 71 2.11 -3.13 -0.55
N GLY A 72 3.02 -3.94 -0.01
CA GLY A 72 2.79 -4.71 1.21
C GLY A 72 3.45 -4.03 2.39
N ILE A 73 2.73 -3.88 3.50
CA ILE A 73 3.26 -3.28 4.73
C ILE A 73 3.19 -4.28 5.86
N TRP A 74 4.30 -4.46 6.57
CA TRP A 74 4.41 -5.17 7.85
C TRP A 74 4.59 -4.16 8.96
N THR A 75 4.15 -4.52 10.16
CA THR A 75 4.36 -3.67 11.33
C THR A 75 4.68 -4.50 12.57
N GLU A 76 5.58 -3.97 13.36
CA GLU A 76 6.08 -4.58 14.59
C GLU A 76 6.12 -3.54 15.71
N ALA A 77 5.86 -3.99 16.93
CA ALA A 77 6.11 -3.21 18.14
C ALA A 77 6.62 -4.15 19.24
N GLU A 78 7.54 -3.65 20.05
CA GLU A 78 8.15 -4.41 21.16
C GLU A 78 8.71 -5.78 20.72
N GLY A 79 9.26 -5.86 19.50
CA GLY A 79 9.81 -7.09 18.92
C GLY A 79 8.76 -8.14 18.52
N LYS A 80 7.49 -7.75 18.41
CA LYS A 80 6.40 -8.63 17.99
C LYS A 80 5.73 -8.11 16.72
N ALA A 81 5.46 -9.02 15.78
CA ALA A 81 4.66 -8.70 14.61
C ALA A 81 3.22 -8.37 15.03
N LEU A 82 2.69 -7.26 14.56
CA LEU A 82 1.31 -6.83 14.77
C LEU A 82 0.45 -7.18 13.56
N GLN A 83 0.92 -6.80 12.38
CA GLN A 83 0.30 -7.14 11.10
C GLN A 83 1.37 -7.48 10.08
N SER A 84 1.04 -8.38 9.16
CA SER A 84 1.97 -8.89 8.17
C SER A 84 1.42 -8.66 6.77
N ASN A 85 2.26 -8.08 5.91
CA ASN A 85 2.03 -7.94 4.47
C ASN A 85 0.62 -7.39 4.12
N SER A 86 0.21 -6.34 4.82
CA SER A 86 -1.06 -5.65 4.58
C SER A 86 -0.99 -4.90 3.25
N ALA A 87 -2.00 -5.08 2.39
CA ALA A 87 -2.03 -4.46 1.08
C ALA A 87 -2.54 -3.02 1.14
N TYR A 88 -1.74 -2.09 0.62
CA TYR A 88 -2.04 -0.67 0.50
C TYR A 88 -1.88 -0.22 -0.95
N LEU A 89 -2.74 0.70 -1.38
CA LEU A 89 -2.83 1.20 -2.75
C LEU A 89 -2.40 2.66 -2.80
N ALA A 90 -1.61 3.02 -3.79
CA ALA A 90 -1.27 4.41 -4.07
C ALA A 90 -2.52 5.21 -4.45
N ASP A 91 -2.74 6.34 -3.80
CA ASP A 91 -3.92 7.18 -4.00
C ASP A 91 -3.82 8.01 -5.28
N GLN A 92 -2.61 8.35 -5.69
CA GLN A 92 -2.33 9.21 -6.85
C GLN A 92 -1.02 8.82 -7.54
N GLU A 93 -0.86 9.26 -8.76
CA GLU A 93 0.39 9.16 -9.50
C GLU A 93 1.39 10.24 -9.08
N GLY A 94 2.69 10.00 -9.28
CA GLY A 94 3.75 10.97 -9.06
C GLY A 94 4.95 10.43 -8.29
N ALA A 95 5.96 11.28 -8.10
CA ALA A 95 7.15 10.95 -7.33
C ALA A 95 6.87 10.75 -5.83
N ARG A 96 5.73 11.26 -5.36
CA ARG A 96 5.20 11.10 -4.01
C ARG A 96 3.73 10.74 -4.08
N THR A 97 3.29 9.88 -3.17
CA THR A 97 1.89 9.51 -3.01
C THR A 97 1.58 9.20 -1.56
N THR A 98 0.31 9.18 -1.22
CA THR A 98 -0.21 8.56 0.00
C THR A 98 -0.77 7.18 -0.32
N PHE A 99 -1.00 6.37 0.70
CA PHE A 99 -1.48 5.02 0.53
C PHE A 99 -2.71 4.75 1.40
N SER A 100 -3.72 4.16 0.79
CA SER A 100 -4.93 3.70 1.45
C SER A 100 -4.97 2.17 1.52
N TYR A 101 -5.45 1.61 2.62
CA TYR A 101 -5.60 0.16 2.74
C TYR A 101 -6.59 -0.40 1.71
N GLN A 102 -6.27 -1.56 1.14
CA GLN A 102 -7.14 -2.21 0.16
C GLN A 102 -8.46 -2.71 0.75
N ALA A 103 -8.42 -3.19 2.00
CA ALA A 103 -9.60 -3.70 2.72
C ALA A 103 -9.49 -3.37 4.22
N ARG A 104 -10.64 -3.21 4.89
CA ARG A 104 -10.67 -2.91 6.33
C ARG A 104 -9.90 -3.91 7.19
N SER A 105 -9.84 -5.18 6.81
CA SER A 105 -9.08 -6.22 7.50
C SER A 105 -7.56 -6.02 7.42
N GLN A 106 -7.10 -5.23 6.45
CA GLN A 106 -5.69 -4.93 6.22
C GLN A 106 -5.26 -3.58 6.81
N ARG A 107 -6.19 -2.84 7.40
CA ARG A 107 -5.90 -1.57 8.02
C ARG A 107 -4.93 -1.76 9.19
N ILE A 108 -3.78 -1.13 9.09
CA ILE A 108 -2.79 -1.05 10.17
C ILE A 108 -3.27 -0.05 11.21
N ARG A 109 -3.08 -0.39 12.48
CA ARG A 109 -3.40 0.45 13.63
C ARG A 109 -2.15 0.74 14.43
N TRP A 110 -2.19 1.84 15.17
CA TRP A 110 -1.15 2.11 16.15
C TRP A 110 -1.20 1.09 17.29
N ALA A 111 -0.03 0.67 17.76
CA ALA A 111 0.10 -0.26 18.90
C ALA A 111 -0.36 0.39 20.22
N GLY A 112 -0.26 1.71 20.30
CA GLY A 112 -0.65 2.53 21.45
C GLY A 112 -0.07 3.94 21.31
N ASP A 113 -0.52 4.88 22.15
CA ASP A 113 -0.15 6.30 22.03
C ASP A 113 1.35 6.57 22.21
N ASN A 114 2.04 5.81 23.08
CA ASN A 114 3.46 5.98 23.37
C ASN A 114 4.28 4.72 23.11
N VAL A 115 3.74 3.79 22.31
CA VAL A 115 4.41 2.53 21.96
C VAL A 115 5.16 2.74 20.64
N PRO A 116 6.50 2.66 20.62
CA PRO A 116 7.25 2.72 19.36
C PRO A 116 6.86 1.56 18.44
N GLN A 117 6.58 1.89 17.21
CA GLN A 117 6.16 0.94 16.18
C GLN A 117 7.06 1.08 14.95
N SER A 118 7.41 -0.05 14.36
CA SER A 118 8.21 -0.10 13.13
C SER A 118 7.36 -0.57 11.97
N PHE A 119 7.65 -0.01 10.80
CA PHE A 119 6.94 -0.28 9.56
C PHE A 119 7.95 -0.67 8.49
N TYR A 120 7.67 -1.76 7.80
CA TYR A 120 8.46 -2.28 6.69
C TYR A 120 7.54 -2.40 5.49
N ALA A 121 7.99 -1.94 4.34
CA ALA A 121 7.17 -1.97 3.13
C ALA A 121 7.95 -2.49 1.93
N CYS A 122 7.25 -3.14 1.00
CA CYS A 122 7.83 -3.49 -0.28
C CYS A 122 6.84 -3.34 -1.43
N TYR A 123 7.39 -3.07 -2.60
CA TYR A 123 6.70 -3.02 -3.87
C TYR A 123 7.42 -3.95 -4.87
N PRO A 124 6.69 -4.59 -5.78
CA PRO A 124 5.24 -4.68 -5.82
C PRO A 124 4.69 -5.62 -4.72
N TYR A 125 3.44 -5.42 -4.34
CA TYR A 125 2.76 -6.32 -3.43
C TYR A 125 2.69 -7.75 -3.99
N ASN A 126 2.97 -8.72 -3.12
CA ASN A 126 2.71 -10.12 -3.41
C ASN A 126 2.31 -10.81 -2.10
N ALA A 127 1.19 -11.54 -2.11
CA ALA A 127 0.67 -12.21 -0.92
C ALA A 127 1.62 -13.27 -0.34
N ASP A 128 2.46 -13.86 -1.19
CA ASP A 128 3.37 -14.96 -0.83
C ASP A 128 4.72 -14.50 -0.26
N ARG A 129 4.88 -13.19 0.01
CA ARG A 129 6.16 -12.66 0.54
C ARG A 129 6.49 -13.13 1.95
N GLY A 130 5.51 -13.67 2.67
CA GLY A 130 5.69 -14.17 4.03
C GLY A 130 5.27 -13.16 5.09
N THR A 131 5.35 -13.62 6.34
CA THR A 131 4.89 -12.86 7.52
C THR A 131 5.99 -12.08 8.22
N ASP A 132 7.25 -12.44 7.98
CA ASP A 132 8.43 -11.82 8.58
C ASP A 132 9.02 -10.79 7.59
N PRO A 133 9.03 -9.48 7.91
CA PRO A 133 9.54 -8.46 7.02
C PRO A 133 11.04 -8.60 6.73
N HIS A 134 11.79 -9.17 7.68
CA HIS A 134 13.23 -9.39 7.56
C HIS A 134 13.59 -10.61 6.69
N LYS A 135 12.58 -11.37 6.27
CA LYS A 135 12.71 -12.56 5.41
C LYS A 135 11.70 -12.54 4.26
N ALA A 136 11.29 -11.35 3.83
CA ALA A 136 10.38 -11.20 2.71
C ALA A 136 10.96 -11.87 1.44
N LYS A 137 10.15 -12.74 0.83
CA LYS A 137 10.58 -13.47 -0.38
C LYS A 137 10.47 -12.57 -1.60
N VAL A 138 11.54 -12.50 -2.36
CA VAL A 138 11.62 -11.78 -3.64
C VAL A 138 12.00 -12.77 -4.72
N GLY A 139 11.28 -12.76 -5.82
CA GLY A 139 11.62 -13.53 -7.02
C GLY A 139 12.04 -12.58 -8.14
N ILE A 140 13.20 -12.84 -8.70
CA ILE A 140 13.67 -12.17 -9.92
C ILE A 140 13.64 -13.22 -11.04
N SER A 141 13.07 -12.87 -12.19
CA SER A 141 13.06 -13.77 -13.34
C SER A 141 14.49 -14.06 -13.82
N ALA A 142 14.80 -15.33 -14.00
CA ALA A 142 16.07 -15.75 -14.59
C ALA A 142 16.18 -15.40 -16.08
N LEU A 143 15.03 -15.19 -16.74
CA LEU A 143 14.95 -14.76 -18.14
C LEU A 143 14.37 -13.35 -18.17
N GLN A 144 15.17 -12.41 -18.64
CA GLN A 144 14.77 -11.03 -18.84
C GLN A 144 15.00 -10.70 -20.32
N SER A 145 13.94 -10.36 -21.03
CA SER A 145 14.01 -10.10 -22.46
C SER A 145 13.58 -8.68 -22.77
N GLN A 146 14.43 -7.95 -23.43
CA GLN A 146 14.09 -6.64 -23.99
C GLN A 146 13.48 -6.83 -25.38
N TYR A 147 12.19 -6.60 -25.53
CA TYR A 147 11.45 -6.85 -26.77
C TYR A 147 11.66 -5.79 -27.85
N SER A 148 12.12 -4.61 -27.48
CA SER A 148 12.45 -3.55 -28.42
C SER A 148 13.53 -2.63 -27.88
N SER A 149 14.28 -2.00 -28.77
CA SER A 149 15.29 -1.00 -28.38
C SER A 149 14.65 0.11 -27.56
N GLY A 150 15.24 0.46 -26.42
CA GLY A 150 14.76 1.48 -25.50
C GLY A 150 13.57 1.05 -24.61
N SER A 151 13.05 -0.17 -24.74
CA SER A 151 11.99 -0.67 -23.84
C SER A 151 12.55 -1.01 -22.47
N THR A 152 11.93 -0.49 -21.42
CA THR A 152 12.24 -0.79 -20.00
C THR A 152 11.21 -1.71 -19.35
N ALA A 153 10.23 -2.24 -20.12
CA ALA A 153 9.13 -3.05 -19.59
C ALA A 153 9.62 -4.30 -18.83
N HIS A 154 10.70 -4.94 -19.32
CA HIS A 154 11.30 -6.09 -18.64
C HIS A 154 11.93 -5.74 -17.28
N LEU A 155 12.31 -4.48 -17.05
CA LEU A 155 12.81 -4.01 -15.77
C LEU A 155 11.67 -3.87 -14.78
N ALA A 156 10.52 -3.32 -15.19
CA ALA A 156 9.37 -3.11 -14.33
C ALA A 156 8.83 -4.41 -13.71
N GLU A 157 8.89 -5.53 -14.44
CA GLU A 157 8.50 -6.84 -13.93
C GLU A 157 9.41 -7.37 -12.82
N ASN A 158 10.66 -6.89 -12.76
CA ASN A 158 11.68 -7.29 -11.82
C ASN A 158 12.09 -6.16 -10.87
N ASP A 159 11.41 -5.02 -10.95
CA ASP A 159 11.69 -3.88 -10.12
C ASP A 159 11.10 -4.10 -8.72
N PHE A 160 11.98 -4.34 -7.79
CA PHE A 160 11.64 -4.54 -6.39
C PHE A 160 12.26 -3.42 -5.57
N ILE A 161 11.43 -2.74 -4.80
CA ILE A 161 11.87 -1.69 -3.87
C ILE A 161 11.33 -1.96 -2.47
N TRP A 162 12.04 -1.50 -1.47
CA TRP A 162 11.66 -1.66 -0.08
C TRP A 162 11.90 -0.39 0.74
N ALA A 163 11.18 -0.25 1.84
CA ALA A 163 11.35 0.82 2.80
C ALA A 163 11.23 0.29 4.23
N ALA A 164 11.93 0.93 5.16
CA ALA A 164 11.81 0.70 6.58
C ALA A 164 11.78 2.03 7.32
N VAL A 165 10.88 2.15 8.29
CA VAL A 165 10.82 3.27 9.24
C VAL A 165 10.62 2.67 10.61
N GLU A 166 11.56 2.88 11.51
CA GLU A 166 11.61 2.20 12.80
C GLU A 166 11.36 3.17 13.94
N ASN A 167 10.78 2.63 15.02
CA ASN A 167 10.60 3.34 16.30
C ASN A 167 9.77 4.63 16.19
N VAL A 168 8.72 4.61 15.36
CA VAL A 168 7.78 5.73 15.22
C VAL A 168 6.75 5.65 16.33
N THR A 169 6.55 6.73 17.07
CA THR A 169 5.43 6.88 18.00
C THR A 169 4.22 7.46 17.27
N LYS A 170 3.03 7.15 17.78
CA LYS A 170 1.78 7.67 17.23
C LYS A 170 1.81 9.20 17.13
N SER A 171 1.50 9.71 15.95
CA SER A 171 1.35 11.13 15.65
C SER A 171 0.32 11.34 14.56
N ASP A 172 -0.09 12.58 14.34
CA ASP A 172 -0.96 12.97 13.23
C ASP A 172 -0.19 13.12 11.91
N ASP A 173 1.14 13.13 11.97
CA ASP A 173 1.98 13.19 10.79
C ASP A 173 1.98 11.85 10.03
N ALA A 174 2.07 11.92 8.73
CA ALA A 174 2.20 10.72 7.91
C ALA A 174 3.54 10.02 8.15
N VAL A 175 3.51 8.70 8.28
CA VAL A 175 4.71 7.86 8.27
C VAL A 175 5.26 7.84 6.84
N ASN A 176 6.42 8.48 6.65
CA ASN A 176 7.03 8.58 5.33
C ASN A 176 7.91 7.36 5.04
N LEU A 177 7.53 6.58 4.05
CA LEU A 177 8.24 5.41 3.56
C LEU A 177 9.18 5.85 2.43
N THR A 178 10.49 5.92 2.70
CA THR A 178 11.48 6.20 1.65
C THR A 178 11.95 4.90 1.04
N PHE A 179 11.58 4.65 -0.20
CA PHE A 179 11.87 3.40 -0.89
C PHE A 179 13.26 3.39 -1.52
N HIS A 180 13.88 2.21 -1.45
CA HIS A 180 15.24 1.94 -1.95
C HIS A 180 15.22 0.72 -2.87
N HIS A 181 16.07 0.73 -3.90
CA HIS A 181 16.34 -0.46 -4.69
C HIS A 181 17.41 -1.33 -4.00
N PRO A 182 17.11 -2.60 -3.68
CA PRO A 182 18.11 -3.53 -3.14
C PRO A 182 19.03 -4.09 -4.23
N PHE A 183 18.65 -3.93 -5.50
CA PHE A 183 19.38 -4.45 -6.65
C PHE A 183 19.91 -3.33 -7.53
N SER A 184 20.99 -3.59 -8.23
CA SER A 184 21.54 -2.73 -9.27
C SER A 184 21.16 -3.26 -10.65
N ILE A 185 20.90 -2.35 -11.57
CA ILE A 185 20.71 -2.68 -12.99
C ILE A 185 22.07 -2.58 -13.67
N LEU A 186 22.43 -3.61 -14.45
CA LEU A 186 23.63 -3.63 -15.28
C LEU A 186 23.21 -3.36 -16.72
N ASP A 187 23.65 -2.25 -17.27
CA ASP A 187 23.52 -1.92 -18.68
C ASP A 187 24.82 -2.27 -19.40
N LEU A 188 24.72 -3.10 -20.43
CA LEU A 188 25.85 -3.58 -21.23
C LEU A 188 25.70 -3.10 -22.67
N GLU A 189 26.52 -2.16 -23.06
CA GLU A 189 26.64 -1.75 -24.46
C GLU A 189 27.76 -2.56 -25.14
N LEU A 190 27.35 -3.37 -26.10
CA LEU A 190 28.28 -4.15 -26.93
C LEU A 190 28.48 -3.42 -28.25
N THR A 191 29.70 -2.92 -28.46
CA THR A 191 30.10 -2.32 -29.73
C THR A 191 31.09 -3.24 -30.46
N THR A 192 30.94 -3.36 -31.75
CA THR A 192 31.89 -4.06 -32.60
C THR A 192 32.27 -3.21 -33.81
N ASP A 193 33.54 -3.18 -34.13
CA ASP A 193 34.10 -2.52 -35.34
C ASP A 193 34.11 -3.44 -36.56
N THR A 194 33.76 -4.70 -36.37
CA THR A 194 33.61 -5.70 -37.46
C THR A 194 32.14 -6.01 -37.66
N ARG A 195 31.71 -6.20 -38.92
CA ARG A 195 30.33 -6.61 -39.27
C ARG A 195 30.10 -8.07 -38.85
N MET A 196 29.94 -8.29 -37.56
CA MET A 196 29.40 -9.56 -37.07
C MET A 196 27.88 -9.55 -37.22
N LYS A 197 27.33 -10.57 -37.87
CA LYS A 197 25.92 -10.91 -37.74
C LYS A 197 25.77 -11.66 -36.42
N LEU A 198 25.01 -11.11 -35.52
CA LEU A 198 24.49 -11.85 -34.38
C LEU A 198 23.21 -12.55 -34.88
N ASP A 199 23.27 -13.86 -35.00
CA ASP A 199 22.13 -14.73 -35.35
C ASP A 199 21.27 -14.97 -34.12
#